data_d885757066f739038f520ea8bbec6b86
#
_entry.id   d885757066f739038f520ea8bbec6b86
#
_cell.length_a   1.000
_cell.length_b   1.000
_cell.length_c   1.000
_cell.angle_alpha   90.00
_cell.angle_beta   90.00
_cell.angle_gamma   90.00
#
_symmetry.space_group_name_H-M   'P 1'
#
loop_
_entity.id
_entity.type
_entity.pdbx_description
1 polymer ?
#
loop_
_entity_poly.entity_id
_entity_poly.type
_entity_poly.pdbx_seq_one_letter_code
_entity_poly.pdbx_strand_id
1 'polypeptide(L)'
;MRTESPILIHDIIDEHEERMVNLKKFYPFFRLCDHSLNQFREGRYERIDMGYVTMAVLRFFIEENSFNDRKVTYGDYGSFLRELLIRDFDFEEDEDASAALIQYIFDKLTNEGRPFYFEYYDPKKRCMKQGRTRLLESSYQEGEICYSISSDGIEFYLETKETREKSRISIQQILLEKMIRSKNFRGGVDVIRRINSEVTRLMLQQGEIVTLLSHNIFEGMEALVTFFQEDE
;
A
#
# COMPACT_ATOMS: atom_id res chain seq x y z
N MET A 1 -28.60 -31.96 -26.46
CA MET A 1 -28.50 -31.36 -25.11
C MET A 1 -27.17 -30.66 -25.04
N ARG A 2 -27.15 -29.29 -25.12
CA ARG A 2 -25.96 -28.53 -24.82
C ARG A 2 -25.85 -28.48 -23.32
N THR A 3 -24.85 -29.11 -22.76
CA THR A 3 -24.48 -28.93 -21.36
C THR A 3 -24.06 -27.48 -21.21
N GLU A 4 -24.90 -26.69 -20.58
CA GLU A 4 -24.53 -25.32 -20.18
C GLU A 4 -23.31 -25.43 -19.26
N SER A 5 -22.25 -24.77 -19.66
CA SER A 5 -21.05 -24.67 -18.83
C SER A 5 -21.42 -23.90 -17.54
N PRO A 6 -21.15 -24.47 -16.35
CA PRO A 6 -21.54 -23.84 -15.09
C PRO A 6 -20.81 -22.51 -14.80
N ILE A 7 -19.78 -22.17 -15.58
CA ILE A 7 -19.06 -20.90 -15.48
C ILE A 7 -19.46 -20.06 -16.69
N LEU A 8 -20.16 -18.98 -16.43
CA LEU A 8 -20.51 -18.01 -17.46
C LEU A 8 -19.25 -17.26 -17.89
N ILE A 9 -18.77 -17.56 -19.12
CA ILE A 9 -17.61 -16.90 -19.71
C ILE A 9 -17.78 -15.37 -19.71
N HIS A 10 -19.01 -14.88 -19.77
CA HIS A 10 -19.34 -13.46 -19.68
C HIS A 10 -18.92 -12.84 -18.36
N ASP A 11 -19.13 -13.53 -17.24
CA ASP A 11 -18.77 -13.01 -15.90
C ASP A 11 -17.25 -12.83 -15.79
N ILE A 12 -16.47 -13.77 -16.32
CA ILE A 12 -15.01 -13.68 -16.35
C ILE A 12 -14.56 -12.45 -17.16
N ILE A 13 -15.18 -12.23 -18.32
CA ILE A 13 -14.86 -11.09 -19.20
C ILE A 13 -15.23 -9.76 -18.52
N ASP A 14 -16.38 -9.71 -17.83
CA ASP A 14 -16.89 -8.49 -17.23
C ASP A 14 -16.07 -8.03 -16.03
N GLU A 15 -15.64 -8.96 -15.18
CA GLU A 15 -14.82 -8.65 -14.01
C GLU A 15 -13.32 -8.51 -14.30
N HIS A 16 -12.85 -9.01 -15.44
CA HIS A 16 -11.41 -9.11 -15.72
C HIS A 16 -10.69 -7.76 -15.65
N GLU A 17 -11.25 -6.71 -16.23
CA GLU A 17 -10.64 -5.38 -16.20
C GLU A 17 -10.49 -4.86 -14.76
N GLU A 18 -11.52 -5.02 -13.94
CA GLU A 18 -11.49 -4.60 -12.54
C GLU A 18 -10.43 -5.37 -11.74
N ARG A 19 -10.35 -6.70 -11.94
CA ARG A 19 -9.33 -7.54 -11.31
C ARG A 19 -7.92 -7.11 -11.69
N MET A 20 -7.68 -6.82 -12.99
CA MET A 20 -6.38 -6.37 -13.45
C MET A 20 -6.02 -4.97 -12.95
N VAL A 21 -6.99 -4.07 -12.84
CA VAL A 21 -6.81 -2.75 -12.21
C VAL A 21 -6.45 -2.89 -10.74
N ASN A 22 -7.05 -3.83 -10.02
CA ASN A 22 -6.71 -4.08 -8.61
C ASN A 22 -5.33 -4.72 -8.44
N LEU A 23 -4.91 -5.59 -9.37
CA LEU A 23 -3.59 -6.24 -9.31
C LEU A 23 -2.43 -5.29 -9.66
N LYS A 24 -2.66 -4.25 -10.47
CA LYS A 24 -1.58 -3.34 -10.92
C LYS A 24 -0.80 -2.69 -9.77
N LYS A 25 -1.45 -2.42 -8.62
CA LYS A 25 -0.84 -1.76 -7.47
C LYS A 25 0.21 -2.62 -6.76
N PHE A 26 0.14 -3.95 -6.92
CA PHE A 26 1.14 -4.88 -6.39
C PHE A 26 2.38 -5.00 -7.29
N TYR A 27 2.26 -4.64 -8.55
CA TYR A 27 3.33 -4.78 -9.54
C TYR A 27 4.64 -4.07 -9.16
N PRO A 28 4.64 -2.82 -8.66
CA PRO A 28 5.87 -2.16 -8.23
C PRO A 28 6.62 -2.94 -7.15
N PHE A 29 5.93 -3.48 -6.17
CA PHE A 29 6.53 -4.22 -5.07
C PHE A 29 7.25 -5.48 -5.58
N PHE A 30 6.58 -6.32 -6.35
CA PHE A 30 7.22 -7.51 -6.91
C PHE A 30 8.37 -7.15 -7.84
N ARG A 31 8.23 -6.09 -8.62
CA ARG A 31 9.30 -5.58 -9.48
C ARG A 31 10.54 -5.14 -8.67
N LEU A 32 10.33 -4.55 -7.50
CA LEU A 32 11.41 -4.14 -6.60
C LEU A 32 12.06 -5.34 -5.90
N CYS A 33 11.28 -6.34 -5.48
CA CYS A 33 11.80 -7.59 -4.91
C CYS A 33 12.68 -8.35 -5.91
N ASP A 34 12.31 -8.36 -7.21
CA ASP A 34 13.10 -8.99 -8.27
C ASP A 34 14.42 -8.24 -8.56
N HIS A 35 14.50 -6.97 -8.19
CA HIS A 35 15.73 -6.20 -8.25
C HIS A 35 16.60 -6.49 -7.03
N SER A 36 17.27 -7.62 -7.08
CA SER A 36 18.28 -7.90 -6.07
C SER A 36 19.43 -6.89 -6.19
N LEU A 37 19.96 -6.44 -5.05
CA LEU A 37 21.15 -5.59 -4.98
C LEU A 37 22.44 -6.36 -5.38
N ASN A 38 22.32 -7.60 -5.85
CA ASN A 38 23.42 -8.47 -6.25
C ASN A 38 24.29 -7.88 -7.36
N GLN A 39 23.70 -7.05 -8.22
CA GLN A 39 24.43 -6.38 -9.30
C GLN A 39 24.97 -5.00 -8.91
N PHE A 40 24.51 -4.46 -7.79
CA PHE A 40 24.98 -3.16 -7.32
C PHE A 40 26.31 -3.33 -6.57
N ARG A 41 27.35 -2.71 -7.10
CA ARG A 41 28.72 -2.81 -6.55
C ARG A 41 29.16 -4.26 -6.24
N GLU A 42 29.04 -5.13 -7.21
CA GLU A 42 29.56 -6.52 -7.15
C GLU A 42 28.94 -7.38 -6.04
N GLY A 43 27.67 -7.14 -5.70
CA GLY A 43 26.96 -7.93 -4.68
C GLY A 43 27.26 -7.56 -3.23
N ARG A 44 27.95 -6.46 -2.99
CA ARG A 44 28.29 -6.00 -1.63
C ARG A 44 27.06 -5.84 -0.71
N TYR A 45 25.91 -5.57 -1.30
CA TYR A 45 24.65 -5.29 -0.59
C TYR A 45 23.60 -6.39 -0.76
N GLU A 46 24.02 -7.59 -1.05
CA GLU A 46 23.15 -8.76 -1.26
C GLU A 46 22.23 -9.07 -0.06
N ARG A 47 22.68 -8.72 1.15
CA ARG A 47 21.90 -8.95 2.37
C ARG A 47 20.72 -8.00 2.55
N ILE A 48 20.66 -6.91 1.80
CA ILE A 48 19.58 -5.93 1.92
C ILE A 48 18.36 -6.42 1.15
N ASP A 49 17.30 -6.71 1.89
CA ASP A 49 16.00 -7.11 1.33
C ASP A 49 15.25 -5.89 0.83
N MET A 50 15.12 -5.76 -0.50
CA MET A 50 14.40 -4.65 -1.14
C MET A 50 12.90 -4.66 -0.84
N GLY A 51 12.30 -5.82 -0.58
CA GLY A 51 10.91 -5.92 -0.16
C GLY A 51 10.71 -5.30 1.21
N TYR A 52 11.56 -5.67 2.18
CA TYR A 52 11.54 -5.09 3.52
C TYR A 52 11.78 -3.57 3.48
N VAL A 53 12.82 -3.12 2.78
CA VAL A 53 13.12 -1.69 2.63
C VAL A 53 11.95 -0.94 2.00
N THR A 54 11.32 -1.49 0.96
CA THR A 54 10.15 -0.90 0.32
C THR A 54 9.01 -0.70 1.32
N MET A 55 8.67 -1.74 2.10
CA MET A 55 7.59 -1.64 3.09
C MET A 55 7.91 -0.64 4.20
N ALA A 56 9.15 -0.61 4.68
CA ALA A 56 9.59 0.35 5.69
C ALA A 56 9.52 1.80 5.19
N VAL A 57 9.95 2.06 3.95
CA VAL A 57 9.87 3.39 3.32
C VAL A 57 8.42 3.82 3.11
N LEU A 58 7.55 2.93 2.63
CA LEU A 58 6.12 3.26 2.49
C LEU A 58 5.49 3.60 3.85
N ARG A 59 5.85 2.86 4.90
CA ARG A 59 5.40 3.14 6.27
C ARG A 59 5.87 4.51 6.73
N PHE A 60 7.15 4.84 6.52
CA PHE A 60 7.70 6.14 6.85
C PHE A 60 6.93 7.29 6.18
N PHE A 61 6.68 7.20 4.86
CA PHE A 61 5.91 8.21 4.15
C PHE A 61 4.45 8.31 4.63
N ILE A 62 3.82 7.19 5.00
CA ILE A 62 2.47 7.22 5.59
C ILE A 62 2.48 7.97 6.92
N GLU A 63 3.42 7.65 7.81
CA GLU A 63 3.53 8.31 9.10
C GLU A 63 3.76 9.81 8.96
N GLU A 64 4.77 10.20 8.17
CA GLU A 64 5.15 11.60 8.05
C GLU A 64 4.12 12.44 7.28
N ASN A 65 3.64 11.95 6.14
CA ASN A 65 2.74 12.75 5.30
C ASN A 65 1.29 12.74 5.79
N SER A 66 0.83 11.64 6.41
CA SER A 66 -0.59 11.44 6.66
C SER A 66 -0.96 11.62 8.14
N PHE A 67 -0.10 11.17 9.05
CA PHE A 67 -0.35 11.32 10.47
C PHE A 67 0.31 12.58 11.05
N ASN A 68 1.52 12.90 10.62
CA ASN A 68 2.26 14.07 11.11
C ASN A 68 2.05 15.33 10.26
N ASP A 69 1.34 15.22 9.13
CA ASP A 69 1.11 16.31 8.13
C ASP A 69 2.42 17.02 7.73
N ARG A 70 3.52 16.26 7.69
CA ARG A 70 4.86 16.78 7.45
C ARG A 70 5.25 16.63 5.99
N LYS A 71 5.91 17.68 5.47
CA LYS A 71 6.56 17.63 4.16
C LYS A 71 7.84 16.81 4.27
N VAL A 72 8.02 15.83 3.41
CA VAL A 72 9.20 14.97 3.39
C VAL A 72 10.08 15.36 2.21
N THR A 73 11.30 15.76 2.50
CA THR A 73 12.35 16.04 1.50
C THR A 73 13.16 14.77 1.20
N TYR A 74 14.01 14.85 0.17
CA TYR A 74 14.98 13.78 -0.08
C TYR A 74 15.95 13.58 1.10
N GLY A 75 16.32 14.67 1.79
CA GLY A 75 17.18 14.62 2.98
C GLY A 75 16.52 13.87 4.15
N ASP A 76 15.23 14.10 4.39
CA ASP A 76 14.47 13.38 5.44
C ASP A 76 14.41 11.86 5.13
N TYR A 77 14.09 11.52 3.87
CA TYR A 77 14.11 10.14 3.40
C TYR A 77 15.49 9.50 3.56
N GLY A 78 16.55 10.21 3.15
CA GLY A 78 17.94 9.72 3.23
C GLY A 78 18.37 9.46 4.67
N SER A 79 17.99 10.33 5.60
CA SER A 79 18.27 10.17 7.03
C SER A 79 17.55 8.94 7.59
N PHE A 80 16.26 8.80 7.31
CA PHE A 80 15.47 7.64 7.69
C PHE A 80 16.06 6.33 7.15
N LEU A 81 16.37 6.29 5.85
CA LEU A 81 16.88 5.06 5.24
C LEU A 81 18.27 4.68 5.78
N ARG A 82 19.14 5.66 6.01
CA ARG A 82 20.45 5.41 6.62
C ARG A 82 20.29 4.78 8.00
N GLU A 83 19.42 5.31 8.83
CA GLU A 83 19.15 4.79 10.17
C GLU A 83 18.58 3.37 10.13
N LEU A 84 17.64 3.10 9.21
CA LEU A 84 17.10 1.78 8.95
C LEU A 84 18.20 0.77 8.55
N LEU A 85 19.06 1.15 7.61
CA LEU A 85 20.13 0.27 7.12
C LEU A 85 21.15 -0.06 8.21
N ILE A 86 21.53 0.91 9.04
CA ILE A 86 22.41 0.69 10.19
C ILE A 86 21.76 -0.25 11.20
N ARG A 87 20.50 0.01 11.58
CA ARG A 87 19.81 -0.76 12.62
C ARG A 87 19.53 -2.21 12.22
N ASP A 88 19.08 -2.43 10.97
CA ASP A 88 18.49 -3.71 10.57
C ASP A 88 19.43 -4.57 9.71
N PHE A 89 20.48 -3.97 9.13
CA PHE A 89 21.41 -4.66 8.24
C PHE A 89 22.88 -4.52 8.67
N ASP A 90 23.14 -3.93 9.85
CA ASP A 90 24.49 -3.65 10.35
C ASP A 90 25.36 -2.92 9.30
N PHE A 91 24.74 -1.93 8.64
CA PHE A 91 25.34 -1.22 7.52
C PHE A 91 26.32 -0.17 8.02
N GLU A 92 27.62 -0.48 7.98
CA GLU A 92 28.73 0.40 8.33
C GLU A 92 29.54 0.75 7.08
N GLU A 93 29.19 1.82 6.41
CA GLU A 93 29.86 2.29 5.19
C GLU A 93 30.26 3.76 5.34
N ASP A 94 31.22 4.17 4.51
CA ASP A 94 31.57 5.58 4.38
C ASP A 94 30.38 6.42 3.86
N GLU A 95 30.47 7.72 4.00
CA GLU A 95 29.38 8.63 3.67
C GLU A 95 29.03 8.59 2.16
N ASP A 96 30.02 8.47 1.29
CA ASP A 96 29.84 8.44 -0.17
C ASP A 96 29.18 7.14 -0.62
N ALA A 97 29.61 5.99 -0.06
CA ALA A 97 28.99 4.71 -0.36
C ALA A 97 27.56 4.62 0.13
N SER A 98 27.30 5.17 1.33
CA SER A 98 25.99 5.27 1.92
C SER A 98 25.05 6.15 1.07
N ALA A 99 25.51 7.33 0.66
CA ALA A 99 24.74 8.22 -0.20
C ALA A 99 24.41 7.57 -1.56
N ALA A 100 25.37 6.88 -2.17
CA ALA A 100 25.16 6.18 -3.44
C ALA A 100 24.13 5.05 -3.34
N LEU A 101 24.12 4.28 -2.24
CA LEU A 101 23.14 3.23 -2.01
C LEU A 101 21.75 3.81 -1.77
N ILE A 102 21.64 4.85 -0.94
CA ILE A 102 20.38 5.56 -0.65
C ILE A 102 19.76 6.11 -1.94
N GLN A 103 20.58 6.75 -2.79
CA GLN A 103 20.14 7.23 -4.10
C GLN A 103 19.68 6.09 -5.00
N TYR A 104 20.44 5.00 -5.07
CA TYR A 104 20.06 3.83 -5.88
C TYR A 104 18.70 3.25 -5.46
N ILE A 105 18.49 3.08 -4.16
CA ILE A 105 17.21 2.57 -3.64
C ILE A 105 16.08 3.57 -3.97
N PHE A 106 16.31 4.86 -3.83
CA PHE A 106 15.34 5.90 -4.17
C PHE A 106 14.94 5.87 -5.65
N ASP A 107 15.92 5.74 -6.55
CA ASP A 107 15.68 5.66 -7.98
C ASP A 107 14.85 4.42 -8.34
N LYS A 108 15.07 3.30 -7.66
CA LYS A 108 14.25 2.10 -7.83
C LYS A 108 12.82 2.28 -7.30
N LEU A 109 12.64 2.84 -6.11
CA LEU A 109 11.34 3.12 -5.51
C LEU A 109 10.50 4.08 -6.35
N THR A 110 11.14 5.08 -6.96
CA THR A 110 10.48 6.06 -7.82
C THR A 110 10.45 5.67 -9.29
N ASN A 111 11.05 4.53 -9.64
CA ASN A 111 11.27 4.09 -11.02
C ASN A 111 11.90 5.20 -11.89
N GLU A 112 12.97 5.82 -11.37
CA GLU A 112 13.67 6.94 -12.00
C GLU A 112 12.74 8.12 -12.37
N GLY A 113 11.76 8.40 -11.50
CA GLY A 113 10.74 9.43 -11.71
C GLY A 113 9.60 9.06 -12.65
N ARG A 114 9.61 7.84 -13.23
CA ARG A 114 8.58 7.35 -14.16
C ARG A 114 7.54 6.51 -13.44
N PRO A 115 6.30 6.40 -13.97
CA PRO A 115 5.37 5.40 -13.49
C PRO A 115 5.89 3.97 -13.77
N PHE A 116 5.50 3.03 -12.92
CA PHE A 116 5.56 1.62 -13.26
C PHE A 116 4.44 1.30 -14.24
N TYR A 117 4.75 0.58 -15.30
CA TYR A 117 3.80 0.19 -16.32
C TYR A 117 3.52 -1.30 -16.22
N PHE A 118 2.24 -1.66 -16.14
CA PHE A 118 1.74 -3.02 -16.10
C PHE A 118 0.84 -3.26 -17.32
N GLU A 119 1.18 -4.25 -18.13
CA GLU A 119 0.43 -4.59 -19.33
C GLU A 119 -0.51 -5.76 -19.10
N TYR A 120 -1.72 -5.69 -19.61
CA TYR A 120 -2.71 -6.75 -19.54
C TYR A 120 -3.62 -6.76 -20.76
N TYR A 121 -4.18 -7.94 -21.06
CA TYR A 121 -5.11 -8.12 -22.18
C TYR A 121 -6.54 -7.73 -21.75
N ASP A 122 -7.21 -6.91 -22.55
CA ASP A 122 -8.63 -6.58 -22.41
C ASP A 122 -9.45 -7.47 -23.34
N PRO A 123 -10.15 -8.48 -22.84
CA PRO A 123 -10.92 -9.41 -23.65
C PRO A 123 -12.15 -8.76 -24.32
N LYS A 124 -12.70 -7.69 -23.75
CA LYS A 124 -13.83 -6.93 -24.33
C LYS A 124 -13.40 -6.17 -25.58
N LYS A 125 -12.24 -5.52 -25.50
CA LYS A 125 -11.68 -4.70 -26.60
C LYS A 125 -10.73 -5.50 -27.49
N ARG A 126 -10.37 -6.73 -27.09
CA ARG A 126 -9.42 -7.60 -27.78
C ARG A 126 -8.08 -6.93 -28.07
N CYS A 127 -7.56 -6.18 -27.11
CA CYS A 127 -6.29 -5.47 -27.23
C CYS A 127 -5.52 -5.50 -25.92
N MET A 128 -4.22 -5.24 -26.00
CA MET A 128 -3.39 -5.00 -24.84
C MET A 128 -3.69 -3.61 -24.28
N LYS A 129 -3.84 -3.52 -22.98
CA LYS A 129 -3.95 -2.27 -22.21
C LYS A 129 -2.74 -2.10 -21.31
N GLN A 130 -2.46 -0.86 -20.96
CA GLN A 130 -1.39 -0.52 -20.07
C GLN A 130 -1.96 0.23 -18.87
N GLY A 131 -1.80 -0.34 -17.69
CA GLY A 131 -2.00 0.34 -16.43
C GLY A 131 -0.71 1.03 -15.99
N ARG A 132 -0.84 2.16 -15.31
CA ARG A 132 0.28 2.87 -14.70
C ARG A 132 0.04 3.01 -13.21
N THR A 133 1.10 2.91 -12.40
CA THR A 133 1.05 3.08 -10.96
C THR A 133 2.34 3.73 -10.47
N ARG A 134 2.28 4.40 -9.32
CA ARG A 134 3.44 4.97 -8.63
C ARG A 134 3.34 4.62 -7.15
N LEU A 135 4.46 4.40 -6.50
CA LEU A 135 4.50 4.29 -5.04
C LEU A 135 4.63 5.66 -4.39
N LEU A 136 5.50 6.49 -4.94
CA LEU A 136 5.77 7.85 -4.46
C LEU A 136 5.46 8.88 -5.55
N GLU A 137 5.06 10.06 -5.11
CA GLU A 137 4.84 11.24 -5.94
C GLU A 137 5.75 12.37 -5.48
N SER A 138 6.14 13.25 -6.40
CA SER A 138 6.88 14.46 -6.09
C SER A 138 6.06 15.71 -6.35
N SER A 139 6.24 16.71 -5.52
CA SER A 139 5.63 18.04 -5.69
C SER A 139 6.66 19.11 -5.37
N TYR A 140 6.54 20.28 -6.02
CA TYR A 140 7.39 21.43 -5.70
C TYR A 140 6.63 22.33 -4.74
N GLN A 141 7.17 22.55 -3.55
CA GLN A 141 6.54 23.36 -2.51
C GLN A 141 7.59 24.23 -1.81
N GLU A 142 7.28 25.51 -1.68
CA GLU A 142 8.11 26.48 -0.93
C GLU A 142 9.59 26.54 -1.34
N GLY A 143 9.89 26.23 -2.61
CA GLY A 143 11.27 26.27 -3.12
C GLY A 143 11.99 24.91 -3.10
N GLU A 144 11.36 23.87 -2.58
CA GLU A 144 11.94 22.53 -2.45
C GLU A 144 11.09 21.45 -3.10
N ILE A 145 11.73 20.34 -3.48
CA ILE A 145 11.04 19.15 -3.97
C ILE A 145 10.69 18.30 -2.75
N CYS A 146 9.38 18.12 -2.54
CA CYS A 146 8.84 17.25 -1.51
C CYS A 146 8.28 15.98 -2.13
N TYR A 147 8.37 14.90 -1.39
CA TYR A 147 7.88 13.58 -1.78
C TYR A 147 6.74 13.15 -0.88
N SER A 148 5.81 12.41 -1.44
CA SER A 148 4.69 11.84 -0.70
C SER A 148 4.31 10.48 -1.25
N ILE A 149 3.69 9.66 -0.41
CA ILE A 149 3.14 8.39 -0.86
C ILE A 149 1.95 8.65 -1.81
N SER A 150 1.88 7.89 -2.90
CA SER A 150 0.77 7.98 -3.86
C SER A 150 -0.50 7.31 -3.32
N SER A 151 -1.66 7.56 -3.96
CA SER A 151 -2.89 6.83 -3.63
C SER A 151 -2.76 5.33 -3.87
N ASP A 152 -2.11 4.93 -4.98
CA ASP A 152 -1.83 3.52 -5.28
C ASP A 152 -0.90 2.89 -4.22
N GLY A 153 0.10 3.66 -3.73
CA GLY A 153 1.01 3.22 -2.66
C GLY A 153 0.31 3.01 -1.32
N ILE A 154 -0.61 3.91 -0.95
CA ILE A 154 -1.43 3.76 0.25
C ILE A 154 -2.34 2.54 0.13
N GLU A 155 -3.05 2.38 -0.99
CA GLU A 155 -3.91 1.22 -1.22
C GLU A 155 -3.14 -0.09 -1.16
N PHE A 156 -1.97 -0.15 -1.82
CA PHE A 156 -1.08 -1.31 -1.75
C PHE A 156 -0.70 -1.64 -0.31
N TYR A 157 -0.20 -0.64 0.44
CA TYR A 157 0.24 -0.86 1.82
C TYR A 157 -0.90 -1.38 2.71
N LEU A 158 -2.12 -0.85 2.53
CA LEU A 158 -3.30 -1.27 3.26
C LEU A 158 -3.71 -2.72 2.99
N GLU A 159 -3.66 -3.13 1.73
CA GLU A 159 -4.09 -4.46 1.33
C GLU A 159 -3.09 -5.56 1.72
N THR A 160 -1.83 -5.16 2.02
CA THR A 160 -0.79 -6.12 2.43
C THR A 160 -0.72 -6.34 3.94
N LYS A 161 -1.42 -5.55 4.72
CA LYS A 161 -1.45 -5.70 6.17
C LYS A 161 -2.87 -6.04 6.61
N GLU A 162 -3.01 -7.10 7.42
CA GLU A 162 -4.17 -7.25 8.30
C GLU A 162 -4.16 -6.08 9.26
N THR A 163 -4.80 -4.99 8.86
CA THR A 163 -4.86 -3.78 9.68
C THR A 163 -5.93 -3.99 10.73
N ARG A 164 -5.57 -3.77 11.96
CA ARG A 164 -6.52 -3.64 13.07
C ARG A 164 -7.62 -2.68 12.66
N GLU A 165 -8.85 -3.02 12.99
CA GLU A 165 -10.06 -2.36 12.46
C GLU A 165 -10.05 -0.83 12.55
N LYS A 166 -9.56 -0.28 13.67
CA LYS A 166 -9.44 1.19 13.87
C LYS A 166 -8.45 1.85 12.91
N SER A 167 -7.33 1.19 12.65
CA SER A 167 -6.33 1.70 11.69
C SER A 167 -6.84 1.69 10.25
N ARG A 168 -7.69 0.72 9.87
CA ARG A 168 -8.31 0.63 8.55
C ARG A 168 -9.16 1.85 8.22
N ILE A 169 -10.05 2.24 9.13
CA ILE A 169 -10.92 3.40 8.93
C ILE A 169 -10.07 4.67 8.82
N SER A 170 -9.08 4.86 9.69
CA SER A 170 -8.22 6.04 9.66
C SER A 170 -7.45 6.18 8.35
N ILE A 171 -6.91 5.08 7.83
CA ILE A 171 -6.15 5.13 6.59
C ILE A 171 -7.07 5.30 5.37
N GLN A 172 -8.27 4.73 5.40
CA GLN A 172 -9.28 4.98 4.37
C GLN A 172 -9.74 6.45 4.38
N GLN A 173 -9.81 7.10 5.54
CA GLN A 173 -10.07 8.54 5.62
C GLN A 173 -8.95 9.37 4.99
N ILE A 174 -7.68 9.01 5.23
CA ILE A 174 -6.53 9.65 4.61
C ILE A 174 -6.56 9.49 3.09
N LEU A 175 -6.85 8.28 2.62
CA LEU A 175 -6.98 8.00 1.19
C LEU A 175 -8.11 8.82 0.56
N LEU A 176 -9.26 8.91 1.23
CA LEU A 176 -10.39 9.72 0.80
C LEU A 176 -10.01 11.20 0.70
N GLU A 177 -9.33 11.75 1.70
CA GLU A 177 -8.86 13.13 1.69
C GLU A 177 -7.92 13.40 0.52
N LYS A 178 -6.94 12.50 0.29
CA LYS A 178 -6.03 12.60 -0.85
C LYS A 178 -6.76 12.54 -2.19
N MET A 179 -7.74 11.65 -2.34
CA MET A 179 -8.55 11.55 -3.55
C MET A 179 -9.40 12.80 -3.80
N ILE A 180 -9.96 13.41 -2.75
CA ILE A 180 -10.70 14.68 -2.85
C ILE A 180 -9.74 15.79 -3.27
N ARG A 181 -8.58 15.93 -2.64
CA ARG A 181 -7.57 16.95 -3.00
C ARG A 181 -7.09 16.81 -4.44
N SER A 182 -6.93 15.58 -4.93
CA SER A 182 -6.53 15.28 -6.33
C SER A 182 -7.69 15.34 -7.33
N LYS A 183 -8.90 15.69 -6.90
CA LYS A 183 -10.13 15.71 -7.70
C LYS A 183 -10.50 14.34 -8.31
N ASN A 184 -10.03 13.25 -7.73
CA ASN A 184 -10.41 11.89 -8.12
C ASN A 184 -11.71 11.47 -7.42
N PHE A 185 -12.82 12.07 -7.81
CA PHE A 185 -14.13 11.83 -7.16
C PHE A 185 -14.63 10.40 -7.32
N ARG A 186 -14.28 9.72 -8.42
CA ARG A 186 -14.69 8.31 -8.63
C ARG A 186 -14.00 7.40 -7.61
N GLY A 187 -12.69 7.52 -7.45
CA GLY A 187 -11.95 6.79 -6.43
C GLY A 187 -12.41 7.13 -5.01
N GLY A 188 -12.71 8.41 -4.74
CA GLY A 188 -13.27 8.85 -3.46
C GLY A 188 -14.62 8.17 -3.10
N VAL A 189 -15.51 7.98 -4.07
CA VAL A 189 -16.77 7.25 -3.86
C VAL A 189 -16.53 5.80 -3.48
N ASP A 190 -15.56 5.13 -4.11
CA ASP A 190 -15.23 3.75 -3.80
C ASP A 190 -14.63 3.61 -2.38
N VAL A 191 -13.80 4.57 -1.96
CA VAL A 191 -13.30 4.63 -0.57
C VAL A 191 -14.45 4.83 0.43
N ILE A 192 -15.40 5.73 0.16
CA ILE A 192 -16.58 5.93 1.03
C ILE A 192 -17.38 4.64 1.15
N ARG A 193 -17.58 3.90 0.07
CA ARG A 193 -18.29 2.62 0.10
C ARG A 193 -17.58 1.61 0.99
N ARG A 194 -16.24 1.53 0.90
CA ARG A 194 -15.43 0.65 1.77
C ARG A 194 -15.53 1.05 3.24
N ILE A 195 -15.45 2.34 3.56
CA ILE A 195 -15.65 2.84 4.93
C ILE A 195 -17.03 2.44 5.45
N ASN A 196 -18.10 2.68 4.68
CA ASN A 196 -19.45 2.34 5.09
C ASN A 196 -19.63 0.83 5.29
N SER A 197 -19.05 0.00 4.42
CA SER A 197 -19.08 -1.45 4.57
C SER A 197 -18.41 -1.90 5.85
N GLU A 198 -17.25 -1.32 6.20
CA GLU A 198 -16.50 -1.64 7.40
C GLU A 198 -17.26 -1.19 8.66
N VAL A 199 -17.81 0.02 8.68
CA VAL A 199 -18.65 0.50 9.78
C VAL A 199 -19.85 -0.41 9.98
N THR A 200 -20.51 -0.83 8.90
CA THR A 200 -21.65 -1.75 8.99
C THR A 200 -21.23 -3.09 9.59
N ARG A 201 -20.08 -3.62 9.22
CA ARG A 201 -19.53 -4.87 9.79
C ARG A 201 -19.28 -4.75 11.28
N LEU A 202 -18.65 -3.66 11.73
CA LEU A 202 -18.40 -3.38 13.15
C LEU A 202 -19.70 -3.25 13.96
N MET A 203 -20.72 -2.59 13.39
CA MET A 203 -22.03 -2.48 14.02
C MET A 203 -22.73 -3.84 14.19
N LEU A 204 -22.61 -4.71 13.18
CA LEU A 204 -23.16 -6.07 13.27
C LEU A 204 -22.44 -6.88 14.34
N GLN A 205 -21.12 -6.84 14.38
CA GLN A 205 -20.30 -7.52 15.38
C GLN A 205 -20.60 -7.02 16.80
N GLN A 206 -20.77 -5.71 16.98
CA GLN A 206 -21.21 -5.12 18.24
C GLN A 206 -22.59 -5.66 18.65
N GLY A 207 -23.54 -5.75 17.70
CA GLY A 207 -24.87 -6.29 17.94
C GLY A 207 -24.84 -7.76 18.37
N GLU A 208 -23.97 -8.57 17.76
CA GLU A 208 -23.76 -9.96 18.13
C GLU A 208 -23.23 -10.10 19.56
N ILE A 209 -22.22 -9.32 19.92
CA ILE A 209 -21.64 -9.30 21.27
C ILE A 209 -22.68 -8.89 22.31
N VAL A 210 -23.48 -7.86 22.05
CA VAL A 210 -24.57 -7.42 22.94
C VAL A 210 -25.62 -8.53 23.11
N THR A 211 -25.93 -9.26 22.04
CA THR A 211 -26.86 -10.39 22.08
C THR A 211 -26.29 -11.54 22.90
N LEU A 212 -25.00 -11.86 22.72
CA LEU A 212 -24.32 -12.88 23.53
C LEU A 212 -24.28 -12.50 25.00
N LEU A 213 -23.94 -11.28 25.33
CA LEU A 213 -23.97 -10.76 26.73
C LEU A 213 -25.35 -10.88 27.37
N SER A 214 -26.40 -10.73 26.57
CA SER A 214 -27.78 -10.81 27.07
C SER A 214 -28.23 -12.26 27.36
N HIS A 215 -27.67 -13.25 26.68
CA HIS A 215 -28.01 -14.65 26.79
C HIS A 215 -27.03 -15.43 27.66
N ASN A 216 -25.74 -15.17 27.55
CA ASN A 216 -24.68 -15.80 28.29
C ASN A 216 -23.54 -14.80 28.58
N ILE A 217 -23.51 -14.30 29.82
CA ILE A 217 -22.54 -13.29 30.24
C ILE A 217 -21.08 -13.78 30.04
N PHE A 218 -20.81 -15.06 30.30
CA PHE A 218 -19.44 -15.59 30.18
C PHE A 218 -18.97 -15.62 28.72
N GLU A 219 -19.78 -16.14 27.81
CA GLU A 219 -19.47 -16.15 26.37
C GLU A 219 -19.41 -14.73 25.79
N GLY A 220 -20.31 -13.86 26.22
CA GLY A 220 -20.31 -12.46 25.80
C GLY A 220 -19.08 -11.70 26.30
N MET A 221 -18.61 -11.95 27.50
CA MET A 221 -17.37 -11.37 28.05
C MET A 221 -16.14 -11.89 27.30
N GLU A 222 -16.09 -13.17 26.95
CA GLU A 222 -15.01 -13.75 26.18
C GLU A 222 -14.96 -13.17 24.77
N ALA A 223 -16.11 -13.04 24.10
CA ALA A 223 -16.23 -12.37 22.80
C ALA A 223 -15.83 -10.90 22.87
N LEU A 224 -16.19 -10.19 23.93
CA LEU A 224 -15.81 -8.80 24.16
C LEU A 224 -14.29 -8.64 24.35
N VAL A 225 -13.68 -9.51 25.16
CA VAL A 225 -12.23 -9.51 25.36
C VAL A 225 -11.49 -9.80 24.06
N THR A 226 -11.95 -10.78 23.28
CA THR A 226 -11.38 -11.10 21.97
C THR A 226 -11.49 -9.91 21.02
N PHE A 227 -12.65 -9.26 20.96
CA PHE A 227 -12.86 -8.06 20.15
C PHE A 227 -11.91 -6.90 20.51
N PHE A 228 -11.62 -6.69 21.79
CA PHE A 228 -10.67 -5.65 22.20
C PHE A 228 -9.21 -6.08 22.09
N GLN A 229 -8.90 -7.39 22.21
CA GLN A 229 -7.53 -7.90 22.04
C GLN A 229 -7.11 -7.98 20.57
N GLU A 230 -8.04 -8.18 19.66
CA GLU A 230 -7.78 -8.03 18.22
C GLU A 230 -7.50 -6.58 17.84
N ASP A 231 -7.77 -5.64 18.75
CA ASP A 231 -7.56 -4.19 18.60
C ASP A 231 -6.26 -3.67 19.27
N GLU A 232 -5.48 -4.49 19.99
CA GLU A 232 -4.15 -4.14 20.53
C GLU A 232 -3.00 -4.69 19.67
#